data_cba520d1bb8e83b25fc1a8862d93aebd
#
_entry.id   cba520d1bb8e83b25fc1a8862d93aebd
#
_cell.length_a   1.000
_cell.length_b   1.000
_cell.length_c   1.000
_cell.angle_alpha   90.00
_cell.angle_beta   90.00
_cell.angle_gamma   90.00
#
_symmetry.space_group_name_H-M   'P 1'
#
loop_
_entity.id
_entity.type
_entity.pdbx_description
1 polymer ?
#
loop_
_entity_poly.entity_id
_entity_poly.type
_entity_poly.pdbx_seq_one_letter_code
_entity_poly.pdbx_strand_id
1 'polypeptide(L)'
;MIVHTQGLSTVLSEKRCEECGVILISNNDSGIILGAMNPAFPQVKKLKQELEELGIQEVNITTITADDWERWQDDSRKAALTSEHHVIQDHIIDAEAAALSQNQSTKAEEERQIFHSEENKQDPKPTELSNELSSEFGLIGTEAFFEDIEEEEEPIETNTPEEQGLGSDPIISAVTTILANCNKLKASDIHIEPQEEGLRVRYRIDGILKEVYSLPKRKSKAIISRLKIVSKLDIAERRLPQDGRIRVNLNGSLENFRVSTLPGKWGEKMVLRSLQSDPSILNLQKLITSEKQLKLIRELGQSPYGIMIVVGPTGSGKSTTLYSILSERNSPDINISTVEDPIEYTLKGIHQVQVIREKGLDFARALRALMRQDPDIILVGETRDRETAQTAMEAALTGHMVFTTLHANDTATALTRLDEMGVPPYLVGASVVGVMAQRLVRKVCSTCSTTRPTERGKDDLALSYGIKVVRVALAVNINPEQTESGQACCTTCNGTGYKGRLGLYEVMAINDEMRGLILKHATADTIRECSQRQGMQNLLDYAMSLVKQQLTTLAEVERVCVIEEPADV
;
A
#
# COMPACT_ATOMS: atom_id res chain seq x y z
N MET A 1 29.22 -25.05 -43.72
CA MET A 1 29.78 -25.68 -42.52
C MET A 1 28.90 -25.30 -41.36
N ILE A 2 27.93 -26.14 -41.01
CA ILE A 2 26.97 -25.90 -39.92
C ILE A 2 27.67 -26.36 -38.65
N VAL A 3 28.35 -25.48 -37.94
CA VAL A 3 29.00 -25.78 -36.67
C VAL A 3 28.29 -24.99 -35.56
N HIS A 4 27.49 -25.71 -34.81
CA HIS A 4 27.10 -25.45 -33.42
C HIS A 4 26.54 -24.05 -33.03
N THR A 5 25.42 -23.67 -33.58
CA THR A 5 24.61 -22.59 -33.02
C THR A 5 24.11 -22.89 -31.60
N GLN A 6 23.93 -24.16 -31.22
CA GLN A 6 23.50 -24.54 -29.85
C GLN A 6 24.59 -24.33 -28.79
N GLY A 7 25.87 -24.53 -29.11
CA GLY A 7 26.95 -24.29 -28.13
C GLY A 7 27.19 -22.80 -27.85
N LEU A 8 27.06 -21.96 -28.87
CA LEU A 8 27.27 -20.51 -28.76
C LEU A 8 26.18 -19.83 -27.89
N SER A 9 24.93 -20.23 -28.07
CA SER A 9 23.81 -19.69 -27.30
C SER A 9 23.87 -20.03 -25.80
N THR A 10 24.55 -21.13 -25.44
CA THR A 10 24.73 -21.54 -24.04
C THR A 10 25.88 -20.76 -23.38
N VAL A 11 26.98 -20.49 -24.12
CA VAL A 11 28.15 -19.78 -23.59
C VAL A 11 27.97 -18.26 -23.59
N LEU A 12 27.22 -17.72 -24.53
CA LEU A 12 26.85 -16.31 -24.65
C LEU A 12 25.38 -16.06 -24.28
N SER A 13 24.84 -16.78 -23.30
CA SER A 13 23.51 -16.47 -22.76
C SER A 13 23.51 -15.08 -22.11
N GLU A 14 22.40 -14.38 -22.18
CA GLU A 14 22.23 -13.02 -21.65
C GLU A 14 22.68 -12.93 -20.18
N LYS A 15 22.25 -13.88 -19.35
CA LYS A 15 22.65 -13.99 -17.95
C LYS A 15 24.17 -14.10 -17.78
N ARG A 16 24.83 -14.87 -18.63
CA ARG A 16 26.29 -15.07 -18.56
C ARG A 16 27.07 -13.86 -19.08
N CYS A 17 26.54 -13.18 -20.07
CA CYS A 17 27.06 -11.88 -20.54
C CYS A 17 26.99 -10.84 -19.43
N GLU A 18 25.89 -10.78 -18.68
CA GLU A 18 25.76 -9.91 -17.51
C GLU A 18 26.76 -10.27 -16.39
N GLU A 19 26.88 -11.55 -16.05
CA GLU A 19 27.83 -12.02 -15.02
C GLU A 19 29.31 -11.71 -15.38
N CYS A 20 29.65 -11.74 -16.67
CA CYS A 20 31.01 -11.45 -17.15
C CYS A 20 31.24 -9.97 -17.47
N GLY A 21 30.20 -9.14 -17.53
CA GLY A 21 30.28 -7.75 -17.93
C GLY A 21 30.68 -7.56 -19.40
N VAL A 22 30.15 -8.40 -20.29
CA VAL A 22 30.44 -8.41 -21.74
C VAL A 22 29.16 -8.34 -22.56
N ILE A 23 29.24 -7.74 -23.74
CA ILE A 23 28.17 -7.72 -24.74
C ILE A 23 28.69 -8.29 -26.07
N LEU A 24 27.81 -8.95 -26.82
CA LEU A 24 28.13 -9.40 -28.17
C LEU A 24 27.91 -8.23 -29.14
N ILE A 25 29.00 -7.71 -29.72
CA ILE A 25 28.94 -6.60 -30.69
C ILE A 25 28.71 -7.13 -32.10
N SER A 26 29.44 -8.17 -32.52
CA SER A 26 29.23 -8.79 -33.82
C SER A 26 29.60 -10.28 -33.79
N ASN A 27 28.91 -11.03 -34.64
CA ASN A 27 29.18 -12.42 -34.91
C ASN A 27 29.09 -12.67 -36.42
N ASN A 28 30.22 -12.91 -37.07
CA ASN A 28 30.33 -13.13 -38.53
C ASN A 28 31.23 -14.33 -38.82
N ASP A 29 31.32 -14.72 -40.10
CA ASP A 29 32.08 -15.90 -40.56
C ASP A 29 33.57 -15.86 -40.22
N SER A 30 34.11 -14.69 -39.87
CA SER A 30 35.53 -14.50 -39.53
C SER A 30 35.81 -14.51 -38.03
N GLY A 31 34.79 -14.37 -37.16
CA GLY A 31 34.99 -14.35 -35.71
C GLY A 31 33.94 -13.63 -34.91
N ILE A 32 34.19 -13.51 -33.61
CA ILE A 32 33.32 -12.83 -32.65
C ILE A 32 34.02 -11.60 -32.08
N ILE A 33 33.27 -10.50 -31.99
CA ILE A 33 33.70 -9.27 -31.28
C ILE A 33 32.83 -9.10 -30.03
N LEU A 34 33.49 -9.12 -28.87
CA LEU A 34 32.87 -8.86 -27.58
C LEU A 34 33.26 -7.47 -27.08
N GLY A 35 32.30 -6.71 -26.60
CA GLY A 35 32.52 -5.48 -25.84
C GLY A 35 32.59 -5.79 -24.34
N ALA A 36 33.60 -5.32 -23.64
CA ALA A 36 33.75 -5.47 -22.19
C ALA A 36 34.02 -4.13 -21.53
N MET A 37 33.40 -3.86 -20.40
CA MET A 37 33.69 -2.67 -19.59
C MET A 37 35.10 -2.72 -19.03
N ASN A 38 35.60 -3.88 -18.71
CA ASN A 38 36.98 -4.11 -18.30
C ASN A 38 37.54 -5.39 -18.92
N PRO A 39 38.24 -5.29 -20.06
CA PRO A 39 38.83 -6.45 -20.76
C PRO A 39 39.87 -7.23 -19.93
N ALA A 40 40.42 -6.65 -18.89
CA ALA A 40 41.41 -7.28 -18.02
C ALA A 40 40.80 -8.23 -16.97
N PHE A 41 39.48 -8.22 -16.81
CA PHE A 41 38.77 -9.02 -15.81
C PHE A 41 39.00 -10.54 -16.04
N PRO A 42 39.27 -11.33 -14.98
CA PRO A 42 39.55 -12.77 -15.13
C PRO A 42 38.41 -13.54 -15.81
N GLN A 43 37.16 -13.15 -15.56
CA GLN A 43 35.95 -13.76 -16.15
C GLN A 43 35.86 -13.52 -17.66
N VAL A 44 36.26 -12.34 -18.14
CA VAL A 44 36.30 -12.00 -19.57
C VAL A 44 37.35 -12.85 -20.29
N LYS A 45 38.52 -13.05 -19.67
CA LYS A 45 39.58 -13.92 -20.22
C LYS A 45 39.16 -15.37 -20.27
N LYS A 46 38.46 -15.85 -19.24
CA LYS A 46 37.93 -17.22 -19.19
C LYS A 46 36.86 -17.42 -20.25
N LEU A 47 35.95 -16.47 -20.44
CA LEU A 47 34.92 -16.52 -21.48
C LEU A 47 35.56 -16.55 -22.88
N LYS A 48 36.61 -15.77 -23.12
CA LYS A 48 37.38 -15.81 -24.39
C LYS A 48 37.95 -17.20 -24.63
N GLN A 49 38.59 -17.81 -23.64
CA GLN A 49 39.18 -19.16 -23.76
C GLN A 49 38.10 -20.22 -24.03
N GLU A 50 36.95 -20.16 -23.38
CA GLU A 50 35.82 -21.07 -23.61
C GLU A 50 35.28 -20.94 -25.05
N LEU A 51 35.24 -19.73 -25.62
CA LEU A 51 34.83 -19.52 -27.01
C LEU A 51 35.86 -20.05 -28.01
N GLU A 52 37.15 -19.89 -27.72
CA GLU A 52 38.24 -20.45 -28.53
C GLU A 52 38.24 -22.00 -28.50
N GLU A 53 37.95 -22.60 -27.33
CA GLU A 53 37.78 -24.06 -27.17
C GLU A 53 36.57 -24.62 -27.95
N LEU A 54 35.54 -23.80 -28.19
CA LEU A 54 34.41 -24.15 -29.07
C LEU A 54 34.71 -24.06 -30.56
N GLY A 55 35.95 -23.72 -30.94
CA GLY A 55 36.42 -23.69 -32.32
C GLY A 55 36.20 -22.36 -33.04
N ILE A 56 35.97 -21.28 -32.33
CA ILE A 56 35.86 -19.92 -32.89
C ILE A 56 37.29 -19.40 -33.12
N GLN A 57 37.66 -19.16 -34.39
CA GLN A 57 39.04 -18.88 -34.75
C GLN A 57 39.54 -17.48 -34.33
N GLU A 58 38.64 -16.49 -34.27
CA GLU A 58 38.98 -15.13 -33.80
C GLU A 58 37.95 -14.62 -32.77
N VAL A 59 38.40 -14.44 -31.51
CA VAL A 59 37.61 -13.77 -30.47
C VAL A 59 38.31 -12.49 -30.06
N ASN A 60 37.79 -11.37 -30.55
CA ASN A 60 38.31 -10.03 -30.26
C ASN A 60 37.52 -9.37 -29.13
N ILE A 61 38.24 -8.75 -28.18
CA ILE A 61 37.63 -8.01 -27.08
C ILE A 61 37.95 -6.55 -27.20
N THR A 62 36.92 -5.70 -27.23
CA THR A 62 37.06 -4.23 -27.26
C THR A 62 36.49 -3.63 -25.97
N THR A 63 36.96 -2.43 -25.61
CA THR A 63 36.43 -1.71 -24.44
C THR A 63 35.15 -0.98 -24.84
N ILE A 64 34.12 -1.07 -24.00
CA ILE A 64 32.85 -0.35 -24.15
C ILE A 64 32.68 0.65 -23.01
N THR A 65 31.86 1.68 -23.25
CA THR A 65 31.50 2.67 -22.25
C THR A 65 30.35 2.18 -21.35
N ALA A 66 30.13 2.83 -20.21
CA ALA A 66 28.98 2.56 -19.34
C ALA A 66 27.65 2.81 -20.08
N ASP A 67 27.60 3.85 -20.93
CA ASP A 67 26.42 4.17 -21.75
C ASP A 67 26.10 3.08 -22.77
N ASP A 68 27.11 2.41 -23.35
CA ASP A 68 26.91 1.30 -24.28
C ASP A 68 26.38 0.07 -23.54
N TRP A 69 26.83 -0.13 -22.31
CA TRP A 69 26.36 -1.20 -21.44
C TRP A 69 24.89 -1.01 -21.03
N GLU A 70 24.51 0.20 -20.61
CA GLU A 70 23.12 0.52 -20.24
C GLU A 70 22.16 0.37 -21.44
N ARG A 71 22.56 0.84 -22.63
CA ARG A 71 21.76 0.64 -23.86
C ARG A 71 21.53 -0.82 -24.17
N TRP A 72 22.57 -1.65 -24.05
CA TRP A 72 22.43 -3.09 -24.28
C TRP A 72 21.47 -3.74 -23.27
N GLN A 73 21.54 -3.38 -21.99
CA GLN A 73 20.62 -3.88 -20.98
C GLN A 73 19.16 -3.48 -21.28
N ASP A 74 18.93 -2.25 -21.73
CA ASP A 74 17.59 -1.78 -22.10
C ASP A 74 17.05 -2.49 -23.36
N ASP A 75 17.89 -2.73 -24.36
CA ASP A 75 17.49 -3.41 -25.58
C ASP A 75 17.26 -4.93 -25.33
N SER A 76 18.06 -5.56 -24.50
CA SER A 76 17.86 -6.95 -24.07
C SER A 76 16.55 -7.13 -23.28
N ARG A 77 16.22 -6.21 -22.36
CA ARG A 77 14.93 -6.22 -21.64
C ARG A 77 13.75 -6.05 -22.59
N LYS A 78 13.86 -5.18 -23.61
CA LYS A 78 12.82 -5.00 -24.62
C LYS A 78 12.66 -6.25 -25.50
N ALA A 79 13.76 -6.89 -25.87
CA ALA A 79 13.74 -8.11 -26.67
C ALA A 79 13.14 -9.31 -25.90
N ALA A 80 13.44 -9.42 -24.60
CA ALA A 80 12.82 -10.43 -23.73
C ALA A 80 11.30 -10.25 -23.64
N LEU A 81 10.82 -9.01 -23.48
CA LEU A 81 9.39 -8.68 -23.46
C LEU A 81 8.68 -9.00 -24.78
N THR A 82 9.35 -8.83 -25.92
CA THR A 82 8.78 -9.16 -27.24
C THR A 82 8.79 -10.67 -27.54
N SER A 83 9.78 -11.41 -27.06
CA SER A 83 9.84 -12.86 -27.24
C SER A 83 8.81 -13.61 -26.38
N GLU A 84 8.51 -13.13 -25.18
CA GLU A 84 7.41 -13.67 -24.36
C GLU A 84 6.04 -13.44 -25.01
N HIS A 85 5.83 -12.30 -25.68
CA HIS A 85 4.58 -12.04 -26.41
C HIS A 85 4.36 -13.00 -27.59
N HIS A 86 5.41 -13.38 -28.31
CA HIS A 86 5.28 -14.33 -29.43
C HIS A 86 5.00 -15.76 -28.95
N VAL A 87 5.65 -16.20 -27.88
CA VAL A 87 5.44 -17.56 -27.32
C VAL A 87 4.03 -17.71 -26.74
N ILE A 88 3.49 -16.64 -26.11
CA ILE A 88 2.12 -16.67 -25.58
C ILE A 88 1.09 -16.66 -26.71
N GLN A 89 1.34 -15.97 -27.83
CA GLN A 89 0.43 -15.92 -28.97
C GLN A 89 0.36 -17.25 -29.72
N ASP A 90 1.47 -17.95 -29.89
CA ASP A 90 1.52 -19.27 -30.51
C ASP A 90 0.82 -20.34 -29.65
N HIS A 91 0.98 -20.30 -28.32
CA HIS A 91 0.27 -21.20 -27.41
C HIS A 91 -1.25 -20.95 -27.32
N ILE A 92 -1.71 -19.72 -27.51
CA ILE A 92 -3.14 -19.39 -27.55
C ILE A 92 -3.77 -19.90 -28.83
N ILE A 93 -3.10 -19.76 -29.98
CA ILE A 93 -3.60 -20.24 -31.28
C ILE A 93 -3.70 -21.76 -31.29
N ASP A 94 -2.73 -22.49 -30.71
CA ASP A 94 -2.77 -23.95 -30.61
C ASP A 94 -3.84 -24.44 -29.61
N ALA A 95 -4.09 -23.72 -28.54
CA ALA A 95 -5.15 -24.04 -27.56
C ALA A 95 -6.56 -23.80 -28.11
N GLU A 96 -6.78 -22.73 -28.89
CA GLU A 96 -8.05 -22.46 -29.56
C GLU A 96 -8.33 -23.47 -30.69
N ALA A 97 -7.33 -23.89 -31.44
CA ALA A 97 -7.46 -24.93 -32.46
C ALA A 97 -7.80 -26.31 -31.86
N ALA A 98 -7.22 -26.65 -30.71
CA ALA A 98 -7.52 -27.87 -29.97
C ALA A 98 -8.94 -27.86 -29.35
N ALA A 99 -9.39 -26.71 -28.83
CA ALA A 99 -10.74 -26.53 -28.27
C ALA A 99 -11.83 -26.60 -29.34
N LEU A 100 -11.58 -26.06 -30.54
CA LEU A 100 -12.51 -26.13 -31.66
C LEU A 100 -12.66 -27.54 -32.23
N SER A 101 -11.62 -28.38 -32.21
CA SER A 101 -11.68 -29.77 -32.65
C SER A 101 -12.39 -30.70 -31.67
N GLN A 102 -12.35 -30.42 -30.36
CA GLN A 102 -13.08 -31.17 -29.34
C GLN A 102 -14.57 -30.84 -29.30
N ASN A 103 -14.97 -29.58 -29.57
CA ASN A 103 -16.35 -29.18 -29.58
C ASN A 103 -17.16 -29.69 -30.82
N GLN A 104 -16.48 -30.12 -31.90
CA GLN A 104 -17.16 -30.71 -33.05
C GLN A 104 -17.45 -32.20 -32.86
N SER A 105 -16.70 -32.91 -32.03
CA SER A 105 -16.93 -34.33 -31.72
C SER A 105 -18.00 -34.57 -30.65
N THR A 106 -18.15 -33.67 -29.69
CA THR A 106 -19.17 -33.77 -28.62
C THR A 106 -20.58 -33.37 -29.07
N LYS A 107 -20.71 -32.42 -29.99
CA LYS A 107 -22.04 -32.06 -30.54
C LYS A 107 -22.69 -33.14 -31.41
N ALA A 108 -21.90 -34.04 -32.01
CA ALA A 108 -22.42 -35.14 -32.84
C ALA A 108 -22.88 -36.35 -32.01
N GLU A 109 -22.47 -36.48 -30.77
CA GLU A 109 -22.90 -37.54 -29.84
C GLU A 109 -24.10 -37.14 -28.97
N GLU A 110 -24.23 -35.89 -28.60
CA GLU A 110 -25.39 -35.38 -27.81
C GLU A 110 -26.69 -35.33 -28.61
N GLU A 111 -26.67 -35.06 -29.92
CA GLU A 111 -27.88 -35.07 -30.77
C GLU A 111 -28.47 -36.48 -31.03
N ARG A 112 -27.77 -37.56 -30.69
CA ARG A 112 -28.28 -38.94 -30.82
C ARG A 112 -28.93 -39.51 -29.56
N GLN A 113 -28.81 -38.86 -28.40
CA GLN A 113 -29.36 -39.37 -27.12
C GLN A 113 -30.67 -38.69 -26.65
N ILE A 114 -31.15 -37.67 -27.34
CA ILE A 114 -32.35 -36.91 -26.89
C ILE A 114 -33.67 -37.50 -27.44
N PHE A 115 -33.67 -38.62 -28.20
CA PHE A 115 -34.88 -39.14 -28.82
C PHE A 115 -35.51 -40.38 -28.14
N HIS A 116 -35.09 -40.80 -26.98
CA HIS A 116 -35.74 -41.88 -26.23
C HIS A 116 -35.64 -41.67 -24.72
N SER A 117 -36.61 -40.99 -24.11
CA SER A 117 -37.23 -41.34 -22.84
C SER A 117 -38.06 -40.18 -22.27
N GLU A 118 -39.27 -40.04 -22.80
CA GLU A 118 -40.40 -39.52 -22.01
C GLU A 118 -41.19 -40.74 -21.56
N GLU A 119 -41.20 -41.02 -20.22
CA GLU A 119 -42.35 -41.43 -19.46
C GLU A 119 -41.99 -41.83 -18.03
N ASN A 120 -42.80 -41.26 -17.09
CA ASN A 120 -43.07 -41.62 -15.69
C ASN A 120 -42.36 -40.91 -14.53
N LYS A 121 -43.04 -39.85 -14.10
CA LYS A 121 -43.67 -39.55 -12.79
C LYS A 121 -43.08 -40.11 -11.49
N GLN A 122 -42.69 -39.24 -10.58
CA GLN A 122 -43.32 -38.93 -9.27
C GLN A 122 -42.40 -38.17 -8.36
N ASP A 123 -42.86 -37.00 -7.84
CA ASP A 123 -42.15 -36.22 -6.81
C ASP A 123 -42.06 -36.97 -5.48
N PRO A 124 -40.94 -36.96 -4.82
CA PRO A 124 -40.88 -37.09 -3.38
C PRO A 124 -40.37 -35.84 -2.67
N LYS A 125 -40.94 -35.63 -1.49
CA LYS A 125 -40.83 -34.55 -0.53
C LYS A 125 -39.35 -34.27 -0.07
N PRO A 126 -39.07 -33.04 0.42
CA PRO A 126 -37.75 -32.61 0.79
C PRO A 126 -37.42 -33.00 2.25
N THR A 127 -36.70 -34.08 2.44
CA THR A 127 -35.94 -34.41 3.65
C THR A 127 -35.10 -35.63 3.32
N GLU A 128 -33.81 -35.44 3.19
CA GLU A 128 -32.70 -36.40 3.03
C GLU A 128 -31.83 -36.11 1.82
N LEU A 129 -31.18 -34.92 1.80
CA LEU A 129 -30.12 -34.58 0.83
C LEU A 129 -28.96 -33.88 1.54
N SER A 130 -28.42 -34.51 2.59
CA SER A 130 -27.24 -33.97 3.27
C SER A 130 -26.08 -34.95 3.45
N ASN A 131 -26.14 -36.18 2.96
CA ASN A 131 -25.10 -37.18 3.26
C ASN A 131 -24.53 -37.94 2.04
N GLU A 132 -24.86 -37.61 0.78
CA GLU A 132 -24.35 -38.36 -0.38
C GLU A 132 -23.54 -37.56 -1.40
N LEU A 133 -23.16 -36.30 -1.10
CA LEU A 133 -22.33 -35.46 -2.01
C LEU A 133 -20.85 -35.40 -1.67
N SER A 134 -20.37 -36.30 -0.78
CA SER A 134 -18.97 -36.28 -0.34
C SER A 134 -18.08 -37.39 -0.94
N SER A 135 -18.51 -38.18 -1.91
CA SER A 135 -17.74 -39.32 -2.42
C SER A 135 -17.44 -39.39 -3.90
N GLU A 136 -17.78 -38.42 -4.74
CA GLU A 136 -17.56 -38.53 -6.21
C GLU A 136 -16.82 -37.37 -6.89
N PHE A 137 -16.24 -36.42 -6.15
CA PHE A 137 -15.27 -35.50 -6.75
C PHE A 137 -13.86 -35.89 -6.31
N GLY A 138 -13.21 -36.71 -7.13
CA GLY A 138 -11.80 -37.02 -7.01
C GLY A 138 -10.96 -35.72 -7.03
N LEU A 139 -10.35 -35.41 -5.90
CA LEU A 139 -9.36 -34.37 -5.74
C LEU A 139 -8.16 -34.67 -6.63
N ILE A 140 -8.11 -34.05 -7.81
CA ILE A 140 -6.90 -33.99 -8.63
C ILE A 140 -6.18 -32.68 -8.26
N GLY A 141 -5.10 -32.83 -7.47
CA GLY A 141 -3.94 -31.95 -7.54
C GLY A 141 -4.12 -30.48 -7.16
N THR A 142 -4.58 -30.16 -5.96
CA THR A 142 -4.49 -28.78 -5.40
C THR A 142 -3.59 -28.67 -4.16
N GLU A 143 -2.82 -29.71 -3.83
CA GLU A 143 -1.95 -29.70 -2.64
C GLU A 143 -0.69 -28.82 -2.75
N ALA A 144 -0.35 -28.30 -3.93
CA ALA A 144 0.85 -27.48 -4.11
C ALA A 144 0.65 -25.95 -3.97
N PHE A 145 -0.57 -25.47 -3.75
CA PHE A 145 -0.86 -24.02 -3.75
C PHE A 145 -1.22 -23.43 -2.39
N PHE A 146 -1.36 -24.24 -1.34
CA PHE A 146 -1.83 -23.80 -0.03
C PHE A 146 -0.81 -23.92 1.11
N GLU A 147 0.40 -24.37 0.88
CA GLU A 147 1.42 -24.52 1.94
C GLU A 147 2.02 -23.20 2.45
N ASP A 148 1.72 -22.04 1.82
CA ASP A 148 2.20 -20.73 2.27
C ASP A 148 1.10 -19.78 2.77
N ILE A 149 -0.13 -20.27 2.98
CA ILE A 149 -1.15 -19.51 3.71
C ILE A 149 -0.85 -19.72 5.18
N GLU A 150 -0.21 -18.70 5.76
CA GLU A 150 -0.03 -18.41 7.17
C GLU A 150 -0.58 -19.53 8.09
N GLU A 151 0.27 -20.47 8.51
CA GLU A 151 0.04 -21.14 9.77
C GLU A 151 -0.29 -20.02 10.76
N GLU A 152 -1.43 -20.09 11.43
CA GLU A 152 -1.77 -19.19 12.53
C GLU A 152 -0.65 -19.31 13.55
N GLU A 153 0.34 -18.44 13.43
CA GLU A 153 1.48 -18.43 14.34
C GLU A 153 0.96 -18.17 15.73
N GLU A 154 1.17 -19.09 16.63
CA GLU A 154 0.81 -18.90 18.03
C GLU A 154 1.49 -17.62 18.56
N PRO A 155 0.76 -16.75 19.27
CA PRO A 155 1.33 -15.53 19.82
C PRO A 155 2.47 -15.88 20.78
N ILE A 156 3.56 -15.15 20.70
CA ILE A 156 4.63 -15.26 21.71
C ILE A 156 4.06 -14.75 23.03
N GLU A 157 3.78 -15.64 23.96
CA GLU A 157 3.38 -15.26 25.31
C GLU A 157 4.57 -14.60 26.03
N THR A 158 4.44 -13.31 26.29
CA THR A 158 5.32 -12.60 27.21
C THR A 158 4.55 -12.38 28.50
N ASN A 159 4.78 -13.24 29.47
CA ASN A 159 4.24 -13.03 30.82
C ASN A 159 4.79 -11.72 31.37
N THR A 160 3.94 -10.92 31.99
CA THR A 160 4.33 -9.68 32.64
C THR A 160 5.29 -9.94 33.78
N PRO A 161 6.22 -9.02 34.11
CA PRO A 161 7.23 -9.19 35.17
C PRO A 161 6.67 -9.45 36.56
N GLU A 162 5.38 -9.27 36.78
CA GLU A 162 4.73 -9.43 38.08
C GLU A 162 4.39 -10.89 38.45
N GLU A 163 4.35 -11.83 37.49
CA GLU A 163 3.97 -13.22 37.74
C GLU A 163 5.13 -14.22 37.83
N GLN A 164 6.37 -13.82 37.51
CA GLN A 164 7.54 -14.67 37.67
C GLN A 164 8.56 -14.01 38.60
N GLY A 165 8.45 -14.36 39.88
CA GLY A 165 9.53 -14.14 40.83
C GLY A 165 10.80 -14.86 40.39
N LEU A 166 11.91 -14.10 40.29
CA LEU A 166 13.31 -14.45 39.98
C LEU A 166 13.67 -14.46 38.47
N GLY A 167 14.34 -13.36 38.03
CA GLY A 167 15.34 -13.43 36.98
C GLY A 167 14.90 -13.17 35.53
N SER A 168 13.95 -12.27 35.27
CA SER A 168 13.71 -11.84 33.88
C SER A 168 14.92 -11.05 33.35
N ASP A 169 15.47 -11.50 32.21
CA ASP A 169 16.54 -10.78 31.52
C ASP A 169 16.17 -9.30 31.35
N PRO A 170 16.98 -8.34 31.82
CA PRO A 170 16.70 -6.91 31.72
C PRO A 170 16.43 -6.43 30.28
N ILE A 171 16.92 -7.16 29.26
CA ILE A 171 16.69 -6.85 27.85
C ILE A 171 15.28 -7.27 27.41
N ILE A 172 14.83 -8.44 27.85
CA ILE A 172 13.46 -8.92 27.56
C ILE A 172 12.45 -7.97 28.19
N SER A 173 12.64 -7.61 29.47
CA SER A 173 11.80 -6.64 30.16
C SER A 173 11.77 -5.28 29.46
N ALA A 174 12.92 -4.77 29.01
CA ALA A 174 12.99 -3.50 28.28
C ALA A 174 12.23 -3.54 26.95
N VAL A 175 12.36 -4.62 26.17
CA VAL A 175 11.66 -4.79 24.90
C VAL A 175 10.15 -4.91 25.14
N THR A 176 9.71 -5.72 26.10
CA THR A 176 8.30 -5.85 26.47
C THR A 176 7.71 -4.52 26.89
N THR A 177 8.43 -3.73 27.70
CA THR A 177 8.00 -2.39 28.12
C THR A 177 7.88 -1.42 26.93
N ILE A 178 8.83 -1.46 26.00
CA ILE A 178 8.78 -0.65 24.78
C ILE A 178 7.53 -1.02 23.97
N LEU A 179 7.24 -2.29 23.75
CA LEU A 179 6.07 -2.73 22.99
C LEU A 179 4.74 -2.38 23.71
N ALA A 180 4.65 -2.65 25.01
CA ALA A 180 3.45 -2.39 25.80
C ALA A 180 3.10 -0.89 25.88
N ASN A 181 4.10 -0.02 25.99
CA ASN A 181 3.88 1.43 26.04
C ASN A 181 3.41 2.00 24.69
N CYS A 182 3.69 1.34 23.57
CA CYS A 182 3.13 1.72 22.27
C CYS A 182 1.59 1.73 22.31
N ASN A 183 1.00 0.65 22.83
CA ASN A 183 -0.45 0.53 22.98
C ASN A 183 -1.00 1.54 24.00
N LYS A 184 -0.40 1.62 25.18
CA LYS A 184 -0.82 2.55 26.23
C LYS A 184 -0.84 4.01 25.77
N LEU A 185 0.14 4.40 24.95
CA LEU A 185 0.26 5.76 24.40
C LEU A 185 -0.50 5.94 23.09
N LYS A 186 -1.12 4.87 22.54
CA LYS A 186 -1.77 4.84 21.22
C LYS A 186 -0.85 5.35 20.11
N ALA A 187 0.41 4.92 20.17
CA ALA A 187 1.39 5.27 19.15
C ALA A 187 1.17 4.43 17.88
N SER A 188 1.34 5.03 16.72
CA SER A 188 1.27 4.32 15.43
C SER A 188 2.57 3.63 15.05
N ASP A 189 3.71 4.21 15.44
CA ASP A 189 5.04 3.67 15.11
C ASP A 189 5.99 3.83 16.30
N ILE A 190 6.90 2.86 16.44
CA ILE A 190 8.05 2.91 17.35
C ILE A 190 9.30 3.03 16.50
N HIS A 191 10.12 4.02 16.75
CA HIS A 191 11.43 4.20 16.12
C HIS A 191 12.52 3.89 17.12
N ILE A 192 13.33 2.89 16.83
CA ILE A 192 14.50 2.46 17.63
C ILE A 192 15.74 2.83 16.86
N GLU A 193 16.46 3.82 17.35
CA GLU A 193 17.51 4.52 16.61
C GLU A 193 18.83 4.53 17.39
N PRO A 194 19.80 3.67 17.00
CA PRO A 194 21.14 3.77 17.52
C PRO A 194 21.77 5.13 17.18
N GLN A 195 22.34 5.77 18.20
CA GLN A 195 23.05 7.03 18.12
C GLN A 195 24.49 6.84 18.60
N GLU A 196 25.31 7.87 18.46
CA GLU A 196 26.69 7.84 18.94
C GLU A 196 26.77 7.55 20.44
N GLU A 197 25.91 8.17 21.23
CA GLU A 197 25.93 8.12 22.70
C GLU A 197 25.05 7.01 23.28
N GLY A 198 24.06 6.50 22.53
CA GLY A 198 23.11 5.52 23.05
C GLY A 198 22.08 5.01 22.05
N LEU A 199 21.00 4.49 22.59
CA LEU A 199 19.83 4.05 21.81
C LEU A 199 18.66 4.97 22.12
N ARG A 200 18.21 5.71 21.11
CA ARG A 200 17.04 6.58 21.20
C ARG A 200 15.79 5.81 20.78
N VAL A 201 14.74 5.87 21.60
CA VAL A 201 13.43 5.29 21.28
C VAL A 201 12.40 6.41 21.19
N ARG A 202 11.80 6.56 20.01
CA ARG A 202 10.75 7.54 19.74
C ARG A 202 9.45 6.86 19.34
N TYR A 203 8.34 7.39 19.81
CA TYR A 203 7.01 6.98 19.38
C TYR A 203 6.38 8.06 18.50
N ARG A 204 5.65 7.60 17.48
CA ARG A 204 4.78 8.50 16.71
C ARG A 204 3.40 8.49 17.35
N ILE A 205 3.06 9.57 18.03
CA ILE A 205 1.78 9.77 18.73
C ILE A 205 1.03 10.90 18.02
N ASP A 206 -0.19 10.62 17.58
CA ASP A 206 -1.02 11.58 16.81
C ASP A 206 -0.24 12.23 15.64
N GLY A 207 0.60 11.43 14.95
CA GLY A 207 1.40 11.83 13.78
C GLY A 207 2.75 12.49 14.10
N ILE A 208 3.05 12.81 15.36
CA ILE A 208 4.28 13.49 15.78
C ILE A 208 5.21 12.52 16.50
N LEU A 209 6.50 12.54 16.13
CA LEU A 209 7.54 11.77 16.81
C LEU A 209 7.92 12.43 18.14
N LYS A 210 7.92 11.62 19.20
CA LYS A 210 8.36 12.02 20.55
C LYS A 210 9.39 11.04 21.07
N GLU A 211 10.46 11.55 21.64
CA GLU A 211 11.43 10.75 22.37
C GLU A 211 10.82 10.34 23.71
N VAL A 212 10.87 9.04 24.01
CA VAL A 212 10.30 8.47 25.23
C VAL A 212 11.38 7.79 26.06
N TYR A 213 12.37 7.17 25.40
CA TYR A 213 13.49 6.56 26.10
C TYR A 213 14.81 6.93 25.42
N SER A 214 15.83 7.19 26.28
CA SER A 214 17.23 7.21 25.92
C SER A 214 17.94 6.11 26.73
N LEU A 215 18.51 5.12 26.06
CA LEU A 215 19.10 3.96 26.69
C LEU A 215 20.61 3.90 26.43
N PRO A 216 21.41 3.40 27.38
CA PRO A 216 22.86 3.35 27.23
C PRO A 216 23.29 2.54 25.99
N LYS A 217 24.37 2.97 25.31
CA LYS A 217 24.94 2.34 24.11
C LYS A 217 25.20 0.83 24.28
N ARG A 218 25.61 0.38 25.46
CA ARG A 218 25.87 -1.03 25.78
C ARG A 218 24.66 -1.94 25.62
N LYS A 219 23.42 -1.40 25.77
CA LYS A 219 22.17 -2.15 25.60
C LYS A 219 21.67 -2.16 24.16
N SER A 220 22.16 -1.27 23.29
CA SER A 220 21.65 -1.08 21.94
C SER A 220 21.63 -2.36 21.10
N LYS A 221 22.78 -3.04 21.02
CA LYS A 221 22.91 -4.28 20.22
C LYS A 221 21.99 -5.40 20.75
N ALA A 222 21.89 -5.55 22.07
CA ALA A 222 21.09 -6.61 22.69
C ALA A 222 19.58 -6.38 22.46
N ILE A 223 19.10 -5.13 22.55
CA ILE A 223 17.70 -4.78 22.28
C ILE A 223 17.36 -5.04 20.81
N ILE A 224 18.22 -4.63 19.87
CA ILE A 224 18.01 -4.87 18.44
C ILE A 224 18.01 -6.36 18.13
N SER A 225 18.96 -7.13 18.67
CA SER A 225 19.00 -8.58 18.48
C SER A 225 17.76 -9.25 19.06
N ARG A 226 17.27 -8.82 20.22
CA ARG A 226 16.02 -9.36 20.79
C ARG A 226 14.80 -9.04 19.93
N LEU A 227 14.72 -7.82 19.40
CA LEU A 227 13.65 -7.45 18.47
C LEU A 227 13.70 -8.26 17.17
N LYS A 228 14.89 -8.53 16.63
CA LYS A 228 15.05 -9.42 15.47
C LYS A 228 14.58 -10.84 15.77
N ILE A 229 14.90 -11.38 16.95
CA ILE A 229 14.43 -12.73 17.36
C ILE A 229 12.90 -12.78 17.37
N VAL A 230 12.24 -11.84 18.05
CA VAL A 230 10.78 -11.85 18.14
C VAL A 230 10.08 -11.50 16.84
N SER A 231 10.80 -10.90 15.87
CA SER A 231 10.33 -10.61 14.51
C SER A 231 10.68 -11.72 13.52
N LYS A 232 11.36 -12.81 13.95
CA LYS A 232 11.88 -13.90 13.11
C LYS A 232 12.85 -13.42 12.02
N LEU A 233 13.62 -12.35 12.30
CA LEU A 233 14.62 -11.79 11.39
C LEU A 233 16.01 -12.42 11.66
N ASP A 234 16.85 -12.43 10.62
CA ASP A 234 18.22 -12.93 10.73
C ASP A 234 19.07 -11.99 11.60
N ILE A 235 19.56 -12.50 12.74
CA ILE A 235 20.40 -11.76 13.71
C ILE A 235 21.81 -11.55 13.17
N ALA A 236 22.30 -12.48 12.33
CA ALA A 236 23.65 -12.44 11.79
C ALA A 236 23.79 -11.40 10.67
N GLU A 237 22.76 -11.24 9.83
CA GLU A 237 22.74 -10.23 8.77
C GLU A 237 22.44 -8.84 9.37
N ARG A 238 23.35 -7.88 9.14
CA ARG A 238 23.28 -6.50 9.67
C ARG A 238 23.57 -5.44 8.62
N ARG A 239 23.79 -5.85 7.38
CA ARG A 239 24.21 -5.00 6.26
C ARG A 239 23.08 -4.75 5.27
N LEU A 240 22.04 -5.57 5.30
CA LEU A 240 20.88 -5.48 4.43
C LEU A 240 19.62 -5.14 5.22
N PRO A 241 18.69 -4.39 4.64
CA PRO A 241 17.36 -4.20 5.21
C PRO A 241 16.62 -5.54 5.36
N GLN A 242 15.80 -5.65 6.39
CA GLN A 242 14.94 -6.81 6.61
C GLN A 242 13.57 -6.34 7.05
N ASP A 243 12.55 -7.03 6.58
CA ASP A 243 11.15 -6.82 6.97
C ASP A 243 10.61 -8.06 7.67
N GLY A 244 9.82 -7.87 8.74
CA GLY A 244 9.24 -8.94 9.54
C GLY A 244 7.99 -8.52 10.27
N ARG A 245 7.47 -9.43 11.11
CA ARG A 245 6.28 -9.19 11.93
C ARG A 245 6.52 -9.65 13.36
N ILE A 246 5.92 -8.94 14.32
CA ILE A 246 5.83 -9.37 15.73
C ILE A 246 4.36 -9.58 16.02
N ARG A 247 4.03 -10.76 16.58
CA ARG A 247 2.74 -11.06 17.16
C ARG A 247 2.96 -11.42 18.63
N VAL A 248 2.44 -10.62 19.54
CA VAL A 248 2.74 -10.73 20.97
C VAL A 248 1.49 -10.46 21.80
N ASN A 249 1.30 -11.24 22.87
CA ASN A 249 0.26 -10.98 23.86
C ASN A 249 0.84 -10.04 24.92
N LEU A 250 0.28 -8.86 25.06
CA LEU A 250 0.66 -7.85 26.05
C LEU A 250 -0.52 -7.58 26.99
N ASN A 251 -0.43 -8.04 28.22
CA ASN A 251 -1.50 -7.86 29.24
C ASN A 251 -2.89 -8.35 28.77
N GLY A 252 -2.95 -9.50 28.08
CA GLY A 252 -4.19 -10.08 27.58
C GLY A 252 -4.70 -9.46 26.25
N SER A 253 -3.97 -8.51 25.68
CA SER A 253 -4.25 -7.94 24.36
C SER A 253 -3.25 -8.46 23.33
N LEU A 254 -3.75 -9.01 22.23
CA LEU A 254 -2.93 -9.48 21.12
C LEU A 254 -2.52 -8.28 20.27
N GLU A 255 -1.21 -7.99 20.23
CA GLU A 255 -0.63 -6.89 19.49
C GLU A 255 0.18 -7.39 18.29
N ASN A 256 -0.02 -6.75 17.16
CA ASN A 256 0.69 -7.05 15.92
C ASN A 256 1.51 -5.84 15.49
N PHE A 257 2.77 -6.07 15.10
CA PHE A 257 3.65 -5.02 14.58
C PHE A 257 4.29 -5.49 13.27
N ARG A 258 4.30 -4.62 12.27
CA ARG A 258 5.21 -4.74 11.12
C ARG A 258 6.54 -4.13 11.50
N VAL A 259 7.63 -4.86 11.27
CA VAL A 259 8.99 -4.46 11.63
C VAL A 259 9.80 -4.28 10.36
N SER A 260 10.53 -3.16 10.27
CA SER A 260 11.52 -2.95 9.21
C SER A 260 12.84 -2.51 9.82
N THR A 261 13.94 -3.11 9.35
CA THR A 261 15.30 -2.77 9.79
C THR A 261 16.06 -2.09 8.65
N LEU A 262 16.91 -1.15 9.01
CA LEU A 262 17.79 -0.46 8.06
C LEU A 262 19.18 -0.27 8.67
N PRO A 263 20.26 -0.73 8.01
CA PRO A 263 21.62 -0.47 8.45
C PRO A 263 21.93 1.02 8.58
N GLY A 264 22.58 1.41 9.67
CA GLY A 264 23.00 2.78 9.93
C GLY A 264 24.41 2.86 10.49
N LYS A 265 24.98 4.07 10.54
CA LYS A 265 26.37 4.32 11.00
C LYS A 265 26.62 3.78 12.41
N TRP A 266 25.64 3.89 13.31
CA TRP A 266 25.78 3.53 14.73
C TRP A 266 25.14 2.18 15.08
N GLY A 267 24.58 1.47 14.08
CA GLY A 267 23.86 0.21 14.20
C GLY A 267 22.58 0.23 13.39
N GLU A 268 21.86 -0.90 13.39
CA GLU A 268 20.60 -1.02 12.64
C GLU A 268 19.49 -0.18 13.31
N LYS A 269 18.88 0.71 12.55
CA LYS A 269 17.65 1.37 12.92
C LYS A 269 16.50 0.40 12.70
N MET A 270 15.53 0.38 13.63
CA MET A 270 14.29 -0.38 13.45
C MET A 270 13.09 0.55 13.56
N VAL A 271 12.08 0.27 12.74
CA VAL A 271 10.77 0.90 12.82
C VAL A 271 9.72 -0.19 12.97
N LEU A 272 8.93 -0.11 14.03
CA LEU A 272 7.84 -1.03 14.29
C LEU A 272 6.53 -0.24 14.12
N ARG A 273 5.69 -0.65 13.16
CA ARG A 273 4.35 -0.08 12.95
C ARG A 273 3.33 -0.95 13.64
N SER A 274 2.55 -0.36 14.55
CA SER A 274 1.44 -1.06 15.19
C SER A 274 0.31 -1.29 14.17
N LEU A 275 -0.14 -2.55 14.08
CA LEU A 275 -1.26 -2.98 13.23
C LEU A 275 -2.53 -3.15 14.09
N GLN A 276 -2.75 -2.23 15.02
CA GLN A 276 -3.94 -2.27 15.88
C GLN A 276 -5.22 -2.12 15.07
N SER A 277 -6.06 -3.12 15.17
CA SER A 277 -7.44 -3.08 14.66
C SER A 277 -8.38 -2.73 15.82
N ASP A 278 -8.81 -1.49 15.90
CA ASP A 278 -9.98 -1.12 16.70
C ASP A 278 -11.18 -0.96 15.74
N PRO A 279 -12.04 -1.99 15.60
CA PRO A 279 -13.20 -1.94 14.69
C PRO A 279 -14.16 -0.80 15.03
N SER A 280 -14.10 -0.26 16.26
CA SER A 280 -14.95 0.85 16.69
C SER A 280 -14.61 2.17 16.00
N ILE A 281 -13.44 2.25 15.34
CA ILE A 281 -13.00 3.41 14.56
C ILE A 281 -13.67 3.43 13.18
N LEU A 282 -14.13 2.26 12.67
CA LEU A 282 -14.76 2.12 11.36
C LEU A 282 -16.21 2.61 11.35
N ASN A 283 -16.38 3.89 11.58
CA ASN A 283 -17.69 4.54 11.56
C ASN A 283 -17.56 5.92 10.92
N LEU A 284 -18.09 6.08 9.71
CA LEU A 284 -18.03 7.34 8.96
C LEU A 284 -18.57 8.53 9.75
N GLN A 285 -19.63 8.34 10.53
CA GLN A 285 -20.24 9.41 11.32
C GLN A 285 -19.34 9.90 12.46
N LYS A 286 -18.43 9.02 12.97
CA LYS A 286 -17.41 9.41 13.95
C LYS A 286 -16.20 10.08 13.30
N LEU A 287 -15.88 9.72 12.06
CA LEU A 287 -14.73 10.23 11.34
C LEU A 287 -15.00 11.61 10.74
N ILE A 288 -16.20 11.82 10.21
CA ILE A 288 -16.57 13.01 9.42
C ILE A 288 -17.50 13.88 10.26
N THR A 289 -17.01 15.05 10.67
CA THR A 289 -17.75 15.98 11.55
C THR A 289 -18.76 16.84 10.80
N SER A 290 -18.60 17.00 9.47
CA SER A 290 -19.51 17.79 8.62
C SER A 290 -20.61 16.89 8.05
N GLU A 291 -21.87 17.13 8.42
CA GLU A 291 -23.01 16.39 7.88
C GLU A 291 -23.14 16.52 6.36
N LYS A 292 -22.82 17.70 5.81
CA LYS A 292 -22.83 17.93 4.35
C LYS A 292 -21.83 17.00 3.64
N GLN A 293 -20.61 16.94 4.16
CA GLN A 293 -19.56 16.07 3.58
C GLN A 293 -19.86 14.58 3.79
N LEU A 294 -20.36 14.21 4.97
CA LEU A 294 -20.76 12.85 5.26
C LEU A 294 -21.84 12.36 4.29
N LYS A 295 -22.87 13.19 4.05
CA LYS A 295 -23.94 12.88 3.09
C LYS A 295 -23.38 12.69 1.69
N LEU A 296 -22.54 13.59 1.20
CA LEU A 296 -21.94 13.53 -0.12
C LEU A 296 -21.05 12.28 -0.29
N ILE A 297 -20.22 11.97 0.73
CA ILE A 297 -19.36 10.78 0.71
C ILE A 297 -20.20 9.49 0.65
N ARG A 298 -21.30 9.43 1.41
CA ARG A 298 -22.23 8.29 1.34
C ARG A 298 -22.93 8.19 -0.01
N GLU A 299 -23.40 9.30 -0.57
CA GLU A 299 -24.02 9.33 -1.90
C GLU A 299 -23.05 8.81 -2.98
N LEU A 300 -21.79 9.27 -2.98
CA LEU A 300 -20.77 8.78 -3.90
C LEU A 300 -20.41 7.31 -3.66
N GLY A 301 -20.27 6.91 -2.39
CA GLY A 301 -19.94 5.53 -2.00
C GLY A 301 -21.08 4.54 -2.22
N GLN A 302 -22.32 5.01 -2.39
CA GLN A 302 -23.50 4.21 -2.70
C GLN A 302 -23.82 4.14 -4.19
N SER A 303 -22.99 4.75 -5.04
CA SER A 303 -23.14 4.62 -6.48
C SER A 303 -23.18 3.15 -6.90
N PRO A 304 -24.07 2.77 -7.82
CA PRO A 304 -24.17 1.37 -8.25
C PRO A 304 -22.91 0.90 -8.99
N TYR A 305 -22.25 1.79 -9.71
CA TYR A 305 -21.00 1.58 -10.43
C TYR A 305 -20.22 2.89 -10.56
N GLY A 306 -18.97 2.80 -10.93
CA GLY A 306 -18.06 3.93 -11.07
C GLY A 306 -16.84 3.80 -10.18
N ILE A 307 -15.95 4.79 -10.20
CA ILE A 307 -14.76 4.80 -9.37
C ILE A 307 -14.73 6.04 -8.46
N MET A 308 -14.56 5.81 -7.17
CA MET A 308 -14.30 6.85 -6.18
C MET A 308 -12.82 6.82 -5.77
N ILE A 309 -12.15 7.95 -5.93
CA ILE A 309 -10.71 8.07 -5.70
C ILE A 309 -10.46 8.83 -4.40
N VAL A 310 -9.63 8.28 -3.51
CA VAL A 310 -9.24 8.93 -2.26
C VAL A 310 -7.76 9.30 -2.31
N VAL A 311 -7.46 10.60 -2.14
CA VAL A 311 -6.10 11.12 -2.23
C VAL A 311 -5.60 11.74 -0.94
N GLY A 312 -4.31 11.78 -0.79
CA GLY A 312 -3.64 12.38 0.37
C GLY A 312 -2.31 11.69 0.69
N PRO A 313 -1.48 12.29 1.53
CA PRO A 313 -0.19 11.71 1.93
C PRO A 313 -0.37 10.43 2.75
N THR A 314 0.73 9.72 2.94
CA THR A 314 0.79 8.60 3.88
C THR A 314 0.39 9.06 5.28
N GLY A 315 -0.46 8.25 5.94
CA GLY A 315 -0.95 8.57 7.28
C GLY A 315 -2.07 9.61 7.34
N SER A 316 -2.69 9.99 6.20
CA SER A 316 -3.87 10.88 6.18
C SER A 316 -5.18 10.18 6.54
N GLY A 317 -5.18 8.85 6.76
CA GLY A 317 -6.35 8.08 7.16
C GLY A 317 -7.18 7.53 6.00
N LYS A 318 -6.65 7.48 4.76
CA LYS A 318 -7.36 7.00 3.57
C LYS A 318 -7.96 5.59 3.77
N SER A 319 -7.14 4.62 4.18
CA SER A 319 -7.58 3.24 4.41
C SER A 319 -8.71 3.17 5.45
N THR A 320 -8.58 3.91 6.56
CA THR A 320 -9.62 3.96 7.60
C THR A 320 -10.96 4.46 7.05
N THR A 321 -10.93 5.52 6.24
CA THR A 321 -12.15 6.07 5.63
C THR A 321 -12.74 5.12 4.59
N LEU A 322 -11.91 4.53 3.73
CA LEU A 322 -12.34 3.53 2.75
C LEU A 322 -12.92 2.29 3.41
N TYR A 323 -12.26 1.75 4.42
CA TYR A 323 -12.76 0.62 5.18
C TYR A 323 -14.08 0.93 5.90
N SER A 324 -14.26 2.19 6.35
CA SER A 324 -15.52 2.62 6.95
C SER A 324 -16.65 2.68 5.90
N ILE A 325 -16.35 3.10 4.66
CA ILE A 325 -17.30 3.06 3.54
C ILE A 325 -17.66 1.61 3.22
N LEU A 326 -16.67 0.73 3.09
CA LEU A 326 -16.89 -0.69 2.82
C LEU A 326 -17.71 -1.35 3.93
N SER A 327 -17.43 -1.01 5.21
CA SER A 327 -18.17 -1.55 6.35
C SER A 327 -19.64 -1.12 6.37
N GLU A 328 -19.99 0.10 5.92
CA GLU A 328 -21.38 0.54 5.75
C GLU A 328 -22.09 -0.16 4.57
N ARG A 329 -21.33 -0.66 3.59
CA ARG A 329 -21.84 -1.37 2.41
C ARG A 329 -21.87 -2.89 2.58
N ASN A 330 -21.16 -3.40 3.59
CA ASN A 330 -20.99 -4.83 3.78
C ASN A 330 -22.28 -5.48 4.29
N SER A 331 -22.93 -6.22 3.40
CA SER A 331 -24.14 -7.00 3.66
C SER A 331 -24.05 -8.38 2.98
N PRO A 332 -24.81 -9.39 3.41
CA PRO A 332 -24.70 -10.74 2.86
C PRO A 332 -25.00 -10.89 1.37
N ASP A 333 -25.65 -9.90 0.78
CA ASP A 333 -26.08 -9.82 -0.62
C ASP A 333 -25.11 -9.01 -1.50
N ILE A 334 -23.99 -8.52 -0.94
CA ILE A 334 -22.99 -7.73 -1.68
C ILE A 334 -21.62 -8.40 -1.58
N ASN A 335 -21.04 -8.75 -2.71
CA ASN A 335 -19.70 -9.30 -2.79
C ASN A 335 -18.65 -8.18 -2.83
N ILE A 336 -17.91 -8.01 -1.72
CA ILE A 336 -16.86 -7.01 -1.60
C ILE A 336 -15.51 -7.71 -1.61
N SER A 337 -14.64 -7.29 -2.53
CA SER A 337 -13.27 -7.80 -2.64
C SER A 337 -12.24 -6.67 -2.63
N THR A 338 -11.08 -6.91 -2.04
CA THR A 338 -10.00 -5.93 -2.01
C THR A 338 -8.68 -6.49 -2.52
N VAL A 339 -7.81 -5.63 -3.03
CA VAL A 339 -6.39 -5.92 -3.28
C VAL A 339 -5.52 -4.84 -2.65
N GLU A 340 -4.57 -5.23 -1.79
CA GLU A 340 -3.85 -4.32 -0.88
C GLU A 340 -2.36 -4.67 -0.74
N ASP A 341 -1.53 -3.69 -0.36
CA ASP A 341 -0.08 -3.87 -0.19
C ASP A 341 0.46 -3.03 1.00
N PRO A 342 0.44 -3.60 2.22
CA PRO A 342 -0.26 -4.80 2.66
C PRO A 342 -1.71 -4.54 3.10
N ILE A 343 -2.41 -5.61 3.50
CA ILE A 343 -3.68 -5.50 4.25
C ILE A 343 -3.36 -4.90 5.63
N GLU A 344 -4.00 -3.75 5.95
CA GLU A 344 -3.76 -3.05 7.22
C GLU A 344 -4.43 -3.76 8.40
N TYR A 345 -5.66 -4.23 8.23
CA TYR A 345 -6.38 -5.09 9.17
C TYR A 345 -7.56 -5.81 8.50
N THR A 346 -7.94 -6.94 9.08
CA THR A 346 -8.96 -7.82 8.54
C THR A 346 -10.37 -7.24 8.72
N LEU A 347 -11.15 -7.23 7.64
CA LEU A 347 -12.56 -6.84 7.62
C LEU A 347 -13.43 -8.09 7.53
N LYS A 348 -14.27 -8.31 8.54
CA LYS A 348 -15.17 -9.46 8.55
C LYS A 348 -16.16 -9.38 7.38
N GLY A 349 -16.30 -10.46 6.63
CA GLY A 349 -17.25 -10.57 5.50
C GLY A 349 -16.74 -9.93 4.20
N ILE A 350 -15.47 -9.52 4.12
CA ILE A 350 -14.83 -8.96 2.93
C ILE A 350 -13.67 -9.86 2.53
N HIS A 351 -13.57 -10.19 1.25
CA HIS A 351 -12.45 -10.95 0.72
C HIS A 351 -11.27 -10.01 0.42
N GLN A 352 -10.18 -10.15 1.20
CA GLN A 352 -9.01 -9.28 1.09
C GLN A 352 -7.82 -10.05 0.50
N VAL A 353 -7.29 -9.58 -0.63
CA VAL A 353 -6.14 -10.15 -1.33
C VAL A 353 -4.91 -9.28 -1.07
N GLN A 354 -3.83 -9.88 -0.60
CA GLN A 354 -2.56 -9.19 -0.44
C GLN A 354 -1.68 -9.37 -1.67
N VAL A 355 -1.08 -8.29 -2.13
CA VAL A 355 -0.06 -8.29 -3.19
C VAL A 355 1.16 -9.11 -2.74
N ILE A 356 1.66 -10.00 -3.61
CA ILE A 356 2.86 -10.82 -3.40
C ILE A 356 3.76 -10.65 -4.62
N ARG A 357 4.60 -9.61 -4.59
CA ARG A 357 5.43 -9.20 -5.74
C ARG A 357 6.43 -10.29 -6.16
N GLU A 358 6.98 -11.02 -5.19
CA GLU A 358 7.93 -12.11 -5.42
C GLU A 358 7.31 -13.27 -6.21
N LYS A 359 5.98 -13.44 -6.13
CA LYS A 359 5.20 -14.43 -6.88
C LYS A 359 4.53 -13.83 -8.13
N GLY A 360 4.81 -12.58 -8.47
CA GLY A 360 4.23 -11.88 -9.62
C GLY A 360 2.74 -11.52 -9.44
N LEU A 361 2.21 -11.55 -8.21
CA LEU A 361 0.85 -11.08 -7.90
C LEU A 361 0.92 -9.59 -7.53
N ASP A 362 0.76 -8.73 -8.53
CA ASP A 362 0.67 -7.28 -8.39
C ASP A 362 -0.79 -6.79 -8.38
N PHE A 363 -0.99 -5.47 -8.27
CA PHE A 363 -2.32 -4.86 -8.25
C PHE A 363 -3.11 -5.13 -9.53
N ALA A 364 -2.52 -4.96 -10.71
CA ALA A 364 -3.20 -5.11 -11.98
C ALA A 364 -3.62 -6.57 -12.22
N ARG A 365 -2.73 -7.52 -11.93
CA ARG A 365 -3.00 -8.96 -12.07
C ARG A 365 -4.09 -9.43 -11.09
N ALA A 366 -3.99 -9.02 -9.81
CA ALA A 366 -4.99 -9.34 -8.81
C ALA A 366 -6.36 -8.75 -9.17
N LEU A 367 -6.42 -7.49 -9.62
CA LEU A 367 -7.65 -6.82 -10.02
C LEU A 367 -8.33 -7.54 -11.20
N ARG A 368 -7.56 -7.91 -12.24
CA ARG A 368 -8.10 -8.71 -13.36
C ARG A 368 -8.65 -10.07 -12.90
N ALA A 369 -8.05 -10.68 -11.88
CA ALA A 369 -8.58 -11.92 -11.31
C ALA A 369 -9.86 -11.67 -10.51
N LEU A 370 -9.92 -10.61 -9.70
CA LEU A 370 -11.10 -10.22 -8.92
C LEU A 370 -12.31 -9.95 -9.81
N MET A 371 -12.15 -9.29 -10.97
CA MET A 371 -13.23 -9.04 -11.94
C MET A 371 -13.92 -10.33 -12.46
N ARG A 372 -13.30 -11.50 -12.28
CA ARG A 372 -13.88 -12.81 -12.63
C ARG A 372 -14.47 -13.57 -11.42
N GLN A 373 -14.49 -12.92 -10.24
CA GLN A 373 -15.03 -13.49 -9.01
C GLN A 373 -16.39 -12.91 -8.61
N ASP A 374 -17.12 -12.35 -9.61
CA ASP A 374 -18.46 -11.75 -9.45
C ASP A 374 -18.54 -10.70 -8.30
N PRO A 375 -17.61 -9.73 -8.25
CA PRO A 375 -17.64 -8.71 -7.21
C PRO A 375 -18.64 -7.60 -7.55
N ASP A 376 -19.35 -7.08 -6.54
CA ASP A 376 -20.13 -5.85 -6.66
C ASP A 376 -19.26 -4.62 -6.39
N ILE A 377 -18.36 -4.77 -5.39
CA ILE A 377 -17.49 -3.69 -4.93
C ILE A 377 -16.04 -4.16 -4.90
N ILE A 378 -15.14 -3.36 -5.45
CA ILE A 378 -13.70 -3.64 -5.46
C ILE A 378 -12.95 -2.48 -4.81
N LEU A 379 -12.07 -2.78 -3.84
CA LEU A 379 -11.08 -1.82 -3.34
C LEU A 379 -9.70 -2.15 -3.92
N VAL A 380 -9.11 -1.21 -4.64
CA VAL A 380 -7.70 -1.22 -5.04
C VAL A 380 -6.94 -0.33 -4.07
N GLY A 381 -6.13 -0.92 -3.19
CA GLY A 381 -5.47 -0.23 -2.08
C GLY A 381 -4.72 1.03 -2.52
N GLU A 382 -4.01 0.95 -3.65
CA GLU A 382 -3.40 2.11 -4.29
C GLU A 382 -3.23 1.90 -5.80
N THR A 383 -3.29 3.01 -6.53
CA THR A 383 -3.01 3.07 -7.97
C THR A 383 -1.72 3.86 -8.19
N ARG A 384 -0.65 3.18 -8.65
CA ARG A 384 0.67 3.79 -8.86
C ARG A 384 1.07 3.88 -10.32
N ASP A 385 0.49 3.05 -11.16
CA ASP A 385 0.86 2.88 -12.56
C ASP A 385 -0.37 2.93 -13.48
N ARG A 386 -0.09 3.13 -14.77
CA ARG A 386 -1.12 3.26 -15.81
C ARG A 386 -1.98 2.01 -15.92
N GLU A 387 -1.37 0.83 -15.85
CA GLU A 387 -2.07 -0.45 -16.06
C GLU A 387 -3.12 -0.67 -14.96
N THR A 388 -2.74 -0.50 -13.70
CA THR A 388 -3.65 -0.59 -12.56
C THR A 388 -4.77 0.45 -12.66
N ALA A 389 -4.44 1.71 -13.04
CA ALA A 389 -5.42 2.77 -13.21
C ALA A 389 -6.45 2.45 -14.29
N GLN A 390 -5.97 2.02 -15.46
CA GLN A 390 -6.83 1.69 -16.59
C GLN A 390 -7.73 0.48 -16.27
N THR A 391 -7.18 -0.59 -15.72
CA THR A 391 -7.95 -1.78 -15.31
C THR A 391 -9.03 -1.44 -14.27
N ALA A 392 -8.71 -0.56 -13.30
CA ALA A 392 -9.69 -0.11 -12.30
C ALA A 392 -10.84 0.69 -12.93
N MET A 393 -10.56 1.53 -13.92
CA MET A 393 -11.59 2.28 -14.66
C MET A 393 -12.42 1.39 -15.56
N GLU A 394 -11.82 0.40 -16.22
CA GLU A 394 -12.53 -0.61 -17.01
C GLU A 394 -13.48 -1.42 -16.12
N ALA A 395 -13.04 -1.83 -14.93
CA ALA A 395 -13.90 -2.49 -13.93
C ALA A 395 -15.11 -1.61 -13.57
N ALA A 396 -14.89 -0.30 -13.35
CA ALA A 396 -15.95 0.64 -13.04
C ALA A 396 -16.95 0.80 -14.20
N LEU A 397 -16.49 0.77 -15.45
CA LEU A 397 -17.36 0.86 -16.64
C LEU A 397 -18.13 -0.43 -16.92
N THR A 398 -17.61 -1.57 -16.45
CA THR A 398 -18.30 -2.89 -16.59
C THR A 398 -19.31 -3.17 -15.47
N GLY A 399 -19.61 -2.18 -14.61
CA GLY A 399 -20.72 -2.27 -13.66
C GLY A 399 -20.32 -2.41 -12.20
N HIS A 400 -19.02 -2.36 -11.87
CA HIS A 400 -18.53 -2.49 -10.49
C HIS A 400 -18.39 -1.12 -9.83
N MET A 401 -18.64 -1.04 -8.51
CA MET A 401 -18.22 0.11 -7.71
C MET A 401 -16.78 -0.08 -7.26
N VAL A 402 -15.88 0.76 -7.74
CA VAL A 402 -14.44 0.69 -7.46
C VAL A 402 -14.02 1.80 -6.52
N PHE A 403 -13.24 1.47 -5.51
CA PHE A 403 -12.55 2.41 -4.64
C PHE A 403 -11.04 2.29 -4.86
N THR A 404 -10.33 3.42 -4.90
CA THR A 404 -8.87 3.38 -4.98
C THR A 404 -8.24 4.57 -4.30
N THR A 405 -6.92 4.48 -4.04
CA THR A 405 -6.15 5.63 -3.58
C THR A 405 -5.10 6.06 -4.60
N LEU A 406 -4.84 7.37 -4.62
CA LEU A 406 -3.76 7.99 -5.39
C LEU A 406 -2.94 8.91 -4.48
N HIS A 407 -1.70 9.16 -4.87
CA HIS A 407 -0.87 10.19 -4.27
C HIS A 407 -1.06 11.51 -5.02
N ALA A 408 -1.93 12.37 -4.49
CA ALA A 408 -2.14 13.74 -4.93
C ALA A 408 -2.42 14.65 -3.72
N ASN A 409 -2.26 15.96 -3.89
CA ASN A 409 -2.39 16.92 -2.80
C ASN A 409 -3.84 17.36 -2.57
N ASP A 410 -4.64 17.46 -3.61
CA ASP A 410 -6.04 17.86 -3.60
C ASP A 410 -6.85 17.07 -4.65
N THR A 411 -8.15 17.31 -4.73
CA THR A 411 -9.04 16.59 -5.64
C THR A 411 -8.81 16.92 -7.11
N ALA A 412 -8.45 18.14 -7.45
CA ALA A 412 -8.21 18.57 -8.83
C ALA A 412 -6.90 17.98 -9.37
N THR A 413 -5.82 18.01 -8.56
CA THR A 413 -4.53 17.42 -8.92
C THR A 413 -4.60 15.89 -9.06
N ALA A 414 -5.57 15.22 -8.45
CA ALA A 414 -5.79 13.80 -8.67
C ALA A 414 -6.19 13.48 -10.10
N LEU A 415 -7.03 14.31 -10.72
CA LEU A 415 -7.49 14.11 -12.11
C LEU A 415 -6.34 14.39 -13.10
N THR A 416 -5.56 15.45 -12.90
CA THR A 416 -4.39 15.73 -13.76
C THR A 416 -3.31 14.66 -13.58
N ARG A 417 -3.19 14.05 -12.39
CA ARG A 417 -2.26 12.95 -12.15
C ARG A 417 -2.61 11.69 -12.97
N LEU A 418 -3.90 11.40 -13.15
CA LEU A 418 -4.34 10.31 -14.03
C LEU A 418 -3.98 10.59 -15.50
N ASP A 419 -4.12 11.82 -15.93
CA ASP A 419 -3.71 12.26 -17.27
C ASP A 419 -2.19 12.14 -17.47
N GLU A 420 -1.38 12.58 -16.50
CA GLU A 420 0.08 12.40 -16.47
C GLU A 420 0.50 10.93 -16.52
N MET A 421 -0.26 10.04 -15.88
CA MET A 421 -0.04 8.59 -15.94
C MET A 421 -0.41 8.00 -17.30
N GLY A 422 -0.95 8.80 -18.23
CA GLY A 422 -1.34 8.39 -19.57
C GLY A 422 -2.67 7.62 -19.62
N VAL A 423 -3.54 7.80 -18.62
CA VAL A 423 -4.90 7.25 -18.65
C VAL A 423 -5.75 8.08 -19.59
N PRO A 424 -6.44 7.47 -20.56
CA PRO A 424 -7.24 8.22 -21.51
C PRO A 424 -8.35 9.05 -20.84
N PRO A 425 -8.49 10.37 -21.15
CA PRO A 425 -9.47 11.24 -20.50
C PRO A 425 -10.92 10.78 -20.63
N TYR A 426 -11.27 10.11 -21.71
CA TYR A 426 -12.61 9.55 -21.88
C TYR A 426 -12.93 8.45 -20.87
N LEU A 427 -11.93 7.63 -20.47
CA LEU A 427 -12.10 6.64 -19.42
C LEU A 427 -12.28 7.32 -18.06
N VAL A 428 -11.45 8.33 -17.75
CA VAL A 428 -11.56 9.10 -16.50
C VAL A 428 -12.93 9.77 -16.39
N GLY A 429 -13.35 10.49 -17.45
CA GLY A 429 -14.63 11.20 -17.47
C GLY A 429 -15.85 10.28 -17.39
N ALA A 430 -15.77 9.07 -17.94
CA ALA A 430 -16.89 8.13 -17.95
C ALA A 430 -16.96 7.30 -16.64
N SER A 431 -15.84 7.00 -15.99
CA SER A 431 -15.79 6.09 -14.85
C SER A 431 -15.75 6.80 -13.49
N VAL A 432 -15.08 7.97 -13.36
CA VAL A 432 -14.93 8.65 -12.07
C VAL A 432 -16.24 9.29 -11.63
N VAL A 433 -16.76 8.88 -10.47
CA VAL A 433 -17.96 9.47 -9.85
C VAL A 433 -17.61 10.55 -8.84
N GLY A 434 -16.44 10.45 -8.21
CA GLY A 434 -15.98 11.45 -7.26
C GLY A 434 -14.54 11.27 -6.84
N VAL A 435 -13.95 12.34 -6.34
CA VAL A 435 -12.60 12.38 -5.77
C VAL A 435 -12.67 13.01 -4.37
N MET A 436 -11.97 12.41 -3.42
CA MET A 436 -11.91 12.90 -2.04
C MET A 436 -10.46 13.09 -1.63
N ALA A 437 -10.07 14.31 -1.27
CA ALA A 437 -8.78 14.57 -0.63
C ALA A 437 -8.92 14.59 0.89
N GLN A 438 -7.94 13.99 1.56
CA GLN A 438 -7.97 13.80 3.00
C GLN A 438 -6.67 14.18 3.69
N ARG A 439 -6.78 14.85 4.85
CA ARG A 439 -5.69 15.14 5.78
C ARG A 439 -6.15 14.84 7.21
N LEU A 440 -5.21 14.82 8.15
CA LEU A 440 -5.50 14.70 9.58
C LEU A 440 -4.91 15.88 10.35
N VAL A 441 -5.74 16.51 11.19
CA VAL A 441 -5.33 17.47 12.21
C VAL A 441 -5.49 16.88 13.60
N ARG A 442 -4.68 17.31 14.55
CA ARG A 442 -4.82 16.88 15.95
C ARG A 442 -6.01 17.56 16.58
N LYS A 443 -6.78 16.78 17.35
CA LYS A 443 -7.85 17.31 18.18
C LYS A 443 -7.26 17.94 19.44
N VAL A 444 -7.65 19.17 19.75
CA VAL A 444 -7.18 19.87 20.94
C VAL A 444 -7.65 19.15 22.21
N CYS A 445 -6.82 19.11 23.23
CA CYS A 445 -7.16 18.48 24.51
C CYS A 445 -8.30 19.24 25.18
N SER A 446 -9.38 18.53 25.54
CA SER A 446 -10.53 19.13 26.20
C SER A 446 -10.23 19.57 27.65
N THR A 447 -9.23 18.96 28.29
CA THR A 447 -8.92 19.17 29.72
C THR A 447 -8.00 20.37 29.95
N CYS A 448 -6.94 20.55 29.14
CA CYS A 448 -5.92 21.56 29.39
C CYS A 448 -5.91 22.71 28.38
N SER A 449 -6.77 22.69 27.35
CA SER A 449 -6.82 23.79 26.39
C SER A 449 -7.56 25.00 26.95
N THR A 450 -7.18 26.19 26.47
CA THR A 450 -7.83 27.44 26.78
C THR A 450 -8.32 28.14 25.51
N THR A 451 -9.21 29.12 25.67
CA THR A 451 -9.66 29.98 24.58
C THR A 451 -9.15 31.39 24.79
N ARG A 452 -8.81 32.08 23.70
CA ARG A 452 -8.46 33.49 23.72
C ARG A 452 -9.12 34.22 22.55
N PRO A 453 -9.33 35.55 22.65
CA PRO A 453 -9.70 36.35 21.51
C PRO A 453 -8.63 36.27 20.39
N THR A 454 -9.07 36.47 19.15
CA THR A 454 -8.16 36.57 17.99
C THR A 454 -7.45 37.94 18.01
N GLU A 455 -6.18 37.92 17.62
CA GLU A 455 -5.31 39.12 17.60
C GLU A 455 -4.88 39.40 16.15
N ARG A 456 -4.94 40.65 15.71
CA ARG A 456 -4.42 41.08 14.40
C ARG A 456 -2.90 40.85 14.33
N GLY A 457 -2.41 40.46 13.15
CA GLY A 457 -1.01 40.16 12.91
C GLY A 457 -0.56 38.78 13.40
N LYS A 458 -1.42 38.10 14.19
CA LYS A 458 -1.13 36.72 14.68
C LYS A 458 -2.16 35.71 14.23
N ASP A 459 -3.41 36.12 14.11
CA ASP A 459 -4.54 35.25 13.78
C ASP A 459 -5.28 35.77 12.52
N ASP A 460 -4.59 36.42 11.59
CA ASP A 460 -5.20 37.06 10.42
C ASP A 460 -6.00 36.08 9.57
N LEU A 461 -5.50 34.83 9.43
CA LEU A 461 -6.25 33.77 8.77
C LEU A 461 -7.58 33.49 9.49
N ALA A 462 -7.60 33.40 10.81
CA ALA A 462 -8.83 33.18 11.56
C ALA A 462 -9.78 34.38 11.44
N LEU A 463 -9.25 35.60 11.45
CA LEU A 463 -10.02 36.83 11.28
C LEU A 463 -10.66 36.93 9.90
N SER A 464 -9.98 36.50 8.82
CA SER A 464 -10.54 36.46 7.47
C SER A 464 -11.74 35.51 7.35
N TYR A 465 -11.80 34.47 8.16
CA TYR A 465 -12.96 33.58 8.30
C TYR A 465 -14.00 34.04 9.34
N GLY A 466 -13.84 35.25 9.87
CA GLY A 466 -14.76 35.83 10.86
C GLY A 466 -14.72 35.14 12.24
N ILE A 467 -13.63 34.46 12.56
CA ILE A 467 -13.44 33.77 13.84
C ILE A 467 -12.90 34.78 14.86
N LYS A 468 -13.66 35.01 15.92
CA LYS A 468 -13.34 35.99 16.97
C LYS A 468 -12.62 35.37 18.18
N VAL A 469 -12.70 34.06 18.34
CA VAL A 469 -12.12 33.36 19.48
C VAL A 469 -11.47 32.05 18.96
N VAL A 470 -10.21 31.85 19.29
CA VAL A 470 -9.47 30.64 18.96
C VAL A 470 -9.16 29.83 20.20
N ARG A 471 -9.08 28.53 20.04
CA ARG A 471 -8.65 27.60 21.09
C ARG A 471 -7.15 27.36 20.97
N VAL A 472 -6.48 27.39 22.11
CA VAL A 472 -5.03 27.23 22.22
C VAL A 472 -4.72 25.96 22.99
N ALA A 473 -3.84 25.15 22.43
CA ALA A 473 -3.32 23.96 23.11
C ALA A 473 -2.22 24.37 24.10
N LEU A 474 -2.36 23.94 25.34
CA LEU A 474 -1.32 24.11 26.35
C LEU A 474 -0.40 22.90 26.31
N ALA A 475 0.68 22.99 25.53
CA ALA A 475 1.75 22.01 25.57
C ALA A 475 2.65 22.31 26.78
N VAL A 476 2.62 21.45 27.78
CA VAL A 476 3.62 21.48 28.85
C VAL A 476 4.73 20.53 28.42
N ASN A 477 5.92 21.05 28.11
CA ASN A 477 7.08 20.22 27.78
C ASN A 477 7.36 19.22 28.92
N ILE A 478 7.16 17.94 28.64
CA ILE A 478 7.48 16.89 29.59
C ILE A 478 8.95 16.52 29.36
N ASN A 479 9.85 17.21 30.00
CA ASN A 479 11.13 16.61 30.33
C ASN A 479 11.01 16.14 31.78
N PRO A 480 11.01 14.83 32.08
CA PRO A 480 10.86 14.33 33.45
C PRO A 480 11.97 14.86 34.39
N GLU A 481 13.10 15.29 33.83
CA GLU A 481 14.26 15.81 34.57
C GLU A 481 14.20 17.33 34.84
N GLN A 482 13.23 18.07 34.25
CA GLN A 482 13.13 19.53 34.37
C GLN A 482 11.89 20.02 35.12
N THR A 483 11.11 19.15 35.76
CA THR A 483 9.99 19.55 36.60
C THR A 483 10.43 19.99 38.00
N GLU A 484 11.35 20.94 38.10
CA GLU A 484 11.58 21.66 39.37
C GLU A 484 10.41 22.59 39.78
N SER A 485 9.43 22.78 38.89
CA SER A 485 8.31 23.73 39.14
C SER A 485 6.97 23.09 39.51
N GLY A 486 6.91 21.78 39.84
CA GLY A 486 5.71 21.17 40.41
C GLY A 486 4.40 21.29 39.57
N GLN A 487 4.46 21.69 38.31
CA GLN A 487 3.29 21.79 37.45
C GLN A 487 2.94 20.38 36.92
N ALA A 488 1.89 19.82 37.48
CA ALA A 488 1.39 18.50 37.07
C ALA A 488 1.02 18.50 35.58
N CYS A 489 1.66 17.58 34.84
CA CYS A 489 1.35 17.34 33.43
C CYS A 489 -0.11 16.90 33.26
N CYS A 490 -0.81 17.41 32.25
CA CYS A 490 -2.16 16.97 31.95
C CYS A 490 -2.20 15.46 31.62
N THR A 491 -2.83 14.68 32.49
CA THR A 491 -2.92 13.20 32.36
C THR A 491 -3.73 12.77 31.14
N THR A 492 -4.63 13.63 30.63
CA THR A 492 -5.44 13.33 29.44
C THR A 492 -4.62 13.31 28.18
N CYS A 493 -3.74 14.30 27.95
CA CYS A 493 -2.94 14.42 26.74
C CYS A 493 -1.44 14.16 26.96
N ASN A 494 -1.04 13.78 28.16
CA ASN A 494 0.36 13.60 28.54
C ASN A 494 1.21 14.84 28.17
N GLY A 495 0.69 16.04 28.49
CA GLY A 495 1.34 17.32 28.26
C GLY A 495 1.46 17.78 26.81
N THR A 496 0.87 17.08 25.85
CA THR A 496 0.97 17.43 24.42
C THR A 496 0.08 18.59 24.02
N GLY A 497 -0.97 18.89 24.79
CA GLY A 497 -2.03 19.83 24.43
C GLY A 497 -3.04 19.26 23.43
N TYR A 498 -2.84 18.04 22.91
CA TYR A 498 -3.70 17.39 21.92
C TYR A 498 -3.97 15.94 22.29
N LYS A 499 -5.14 15.42 21.87
CA LYS A 499 -5.50 14.01 22.02
C LYS A 499 -6.41 13.54 20.90
N GLY A 500 -5.91 12.61 20.10
CA GLY A 500 -6.61 12.07 18.93
C GLY A 500 -6.52 12.99 17.71
N ARG A 501 -7.12 12.55 16.63
CA ARG A 501 -7.05 13.21 15.32
C ARG A 501 -8.45 13.38 14.75
N LEU A 502 -8.62 14.39 13.88
CA LEU A 502 -9.83 14.69 13.12
C LEU A 502 -9.48 14.68 11.63
N GLY A 503 -10.37 14.13 10.80
CA GLY A 503 -10.23 14.18 9.35
C GLY A 503 -10.62 15.54 8.79
N LEU A 504 -9.84 16.00 7.83
CA LEU A 504 -10.20 17.09 6.92
C LEU A 504 -10.56 16.45 5.58
N TYR A 505 -11.65 16.88 4.98
CA TYR A 505 -12.18 16.29 3.76
C TYR A 505 -12.50 17.39 2.75
N GLU A 506 -11.96 17.24 1.55
CA GLU A 506 -12.35 17.96 0.36
C GLU A 506 -12.96 16.95 -0.60
N VAL A 507 -14.21 17.11 -0.99
CA VAL A 507 -14.94 16.13 -1.79
C VAL A 507 -15.49 16.78 -3.04
N MET A 508 -15.09 16.26 -4.18
CA MET A 508 -15.50 16.70 -5.51
C MET A 508 -16.32 15.59 -6.19
N ALA A 509 -17.57 15.88 -6.48
CA ALA A 509 -18.40 15.03 -7.33
C ALA A 509 -18.16 15.36 -8.80
N ILE A 510 -18.15 14.36 -9.66
CA ILE A 510 -17.92 14.53 -11.09
C ILE A 510 -19.28 14.61 -11.82
N ASN A 511 -19.63 15.80 -12.26
CA ASN A 511 -20.80 16.06 -13.07
C ASN A 511 -20.45 16.26 -14.56
N ASP A 512 -21.43 16.58 -15.40
CA ASP A 512 -21.23 16.70 -16.85
C ASP A 512 -20.29 17.86 -17.23
N GLU A 513 -20.31 18.98 -16.49
CA GLU A 513 -19.38 20.10 -16.71
C GLU A 513 -17.95 19.65 -16.42
N MET A 514 -17.73 18.93 -15.32
CA MET A 514 -16.43 18.39 -14.95
C MET A 514 -15.93 17.35 -15.95
N ARG A 515 -16.82 16.47 -16.44
CA ARG A 515 -16.50 15.53 -17.54
C ARG A 515 -16.02 16.25 -18.77
N GLY A 516 -16.69 17.37 -19.13
CA GLY A 516 -16.29 18.21 -20.24
C GLY A 516 -14.90 18.85 -20.08
N LEU A 517 -14.52 19.21 -18.87
CA LEU A 517 -13.18 19.72 -18.54
C LEU A 517 -12.12 18.61 -18.60
N ILE A 518 -12.40 17.45 -18.04
CA ILE A 518 -11.51 16.27 -18.11
C ILE A 518 -11.21 15.90 -19.57
N LEU A 519 -12.23 15.81 -20.40
CA LEU A 519 -12.08 15.48 -21.84
C LEU A 519 -11.23 16.50 -22.61
N LYS A 520 -11.13 17.75 -22.13
CA LYS A 520 -10.35 18.82 -22.73
C LYS A 520 -8.94 18.97 -22.12
N HIS A 521 -8.52 18.05 -21.27
CA HIS A 521 -7.26 18.14 -20.53
C HIS A 521 -7.11 19.47 -19.76
N ALA A 522 -8.19 19.91 -19.10
CA ALA A 522 -8.17 21.16 -18.35
C ALA A 522 -7.16 21.12 -17.20
N THR A 523 -6.58 22.26 -16.87
CA THR A 523 -5.61 22.39 -15.76
C THR A 523 -6.28 22.16 -14.41
N ALA A 524 -5.49 21.77 -13.41
CA ALA A 524 -5.99 21.58 -12.05
C ALA A 524 -6.71 22.82 -11.51
N ASP A 525 -6.23 24.02 -11.85
CA ASP A 525 -6.83 25.28 -11.41
C ASP A 525 -8.22 25.49 -12.03
N THR A 526 -8.38 25.24 -13.32
CA THR A 526 -9.69 25.30 -13.99
C THR A 526 -10.69 24.31 -13.38
N ILE A 527 -10.22 23.09 -13.07
CA ILE A 527 -11.04 22.08 -12.42
C ILE A 527 -11.43 22.52 -11.00
N ARG A 528 -10.48 23.06 -10.24
CA ARG A 528 -10.69 23.57 -8.87
C ARG A 528 -11.70 24.70 -8.84
N GLU A 529 -11.54 25.71 -9.70
CA GLU A 529 -12.46 26.83 -9.82
C GLU A 529 -13.88 26.38 -10.17
N CYS A 530 -14.02 25.44 -11.12
CA CYS A 530 -15.31 24.86 -11.48
C CYS A 530 -15.96 24.18 -10.26
N SER A 531 -15.20 23.34 -9.53
CA SER A 531 -15.71 22.63 -8.36
C SER A 531 -16.12 23.57 -7.22
N GLN A 532 -15.34 24.64 -6.98
CA GLN A 532 -15.66 25.64 -5.96
C GLN A 532 -16.92 26.43 -6.31
N ARG A 533 -17.10 26.81 -7.59
CA ARG A 533 -18.36 27.41 -8.08
C ARG A 533 -19.57 26.51 -7.84
N GLN A 534 -19.39 25.21 -7.88
CA GLN A 534 -20.43 24.20 -7.60
C GLN A 534 -20.61 23.93 -6.10
N GLY A 535 -19.89 24.66 -5.24
CA GLY A 535 -20.03 24.58 -3.78
C GLY A 535 -19.14 23.51 -3.11
N MET A 536 -18.10 23.04 -3.79
CA MET A 536 -17.05 22.24 -3.16
C MET A 536 -16.36 23.07 -2.07
N GLN A 537 -16.23 22.49 -0.89
CA GLN A 537 -15.48 23.03 0.22
C GLN A 537 -14.06 22.49 0.16
N ASN A 538 -13.04 23.34 0.06
CA ASN A 538 -11.66 22.93 0.06
C ASN A 538 -11.17 22.51 1.45
N LEU A 539 -9.96 21.91 1.53
CA LEU A 539 -9.39 21.43 2.79
C LEU A 539 -9.21 22.54 3.82
N LEU A 540 -8.84 23.77 3.39
CA LEU A 540 -8.64 24.90 4.29
C LEU A 540 -9.98 25.37 4.88
N ASP A 541 -11.02 25.52 4.05
CA ASP A 541 -12.36 25.90 4.51
C ASP A 541 -12.91 24.90 5.51
N TYR A 542 -12.70 23.58 5.26
CA TYR A 542 -13.09 22.55 6.20
C TYR A 542 -12.32 22.67 7.51
N ALA A 543 -11.01 22.85 7.46
CA ALA A 543 -10.15 23.02 8.62
C ALA A 543 -10.56 24.24 9.45
N MET A 544 -10.85 25.39 8.81
CA MET A 544 -11.31 26.59 9.48
C MET A 544 -12.69 26.42 10.13
N SER A 545 -13.55 25.56 9.56
CA SER A 545 -14.79 25.18 10.21
C SER A 545 -14.57 24.45 11.54
N LEU A 546 -13.53 23.58 11.63
CA LEU A 546 -13.14 22.89 12.86
C LEU A 546 -12.51 23.86 13.89
N VAL A 547 -11.74 24.86 13.43
CA VAL A 547 -11.24 25.95 14.32
C VAL A 547 -12.39 26.74 14.89
N LYS A 548 -13.38 27.08 14.08
CA LYS A 548 -14.60 27.77 14.52
C LYS A 548 -15.39 26.96 15.55
N GLN A 549 -15.42 25.64 15.40
CA GLN A 549 -16.01 24.69 16.36
C GLN A 549 -15.10 24.44 17.58
N GLN A 550 -13.92 25.04 17.65
CA GLN A 550 -12.94 24.86 18.73
C GLN A 550 -12.46 23.43 18.93
N LEU A 551 -12.47 22.61 17.85
CA LEU A 551 -12.04 21.21 17.86
C LEU A 551 -10.54 21.05 17.60
N THR A 552 -9.93 21.99 16.88
CA THR A 552 -8.50 22.06 16.58
C THR A 552 -7.99 23.49 16.77
N THR A 553 -6.70 23.70 16.58
CA THR A 553 -6.05 25.02 16.70
C THR A 553 -5.66 25.58 15.34
N LEU A 554 -5.48 26.90 15.25
CA LEU A 554 -4.97 27.54 14.04
C LEU A 554 -3.58 26.98 13.66
N ALA A 555 -2.69 26.82 14.63
CA ALA A 555 -1.35 26.25 14.42
C ALA A 555 -1.37 24.82 13.81
N GLU A 556 -2.41 24.01 14.09
CA GLU A 556 -2.57 22.71 13.45
C GLU A 556 -3.02 22.83 12.00
N VAL A 557 -3.88 23.80 11.69
CA VAL A 557 -4.30 24.08 10.32
C VAL A 557 -3.11 24.55 9.48
N GLU A 558 -2.33 25.50 9.98
CA GLU A 558 -1.11 26.01 9.34
C GLU A 558 -0.07 24.89 9.09
N ARG A 559 0.04 23.93 10.00
CA ARG A 559 0.94 22.79 9.85
C ARG A 559 0.53 21.82 8.74
N VAL A 560 -0.76 21.70 8.43
CA VAL A 560 -1.32 20.63 7.59
C VAL A 560 -1.82 21.15 6.25
N CYS A 561 -2.37 22.34 6.21
CA CYS A 561 -2.87 22.98 4.99
C CYS A 561 -1.80 23.89 4.40
N VAL A 562 -1.63 23.84 3.09
CA VAL A 562 -0.86 24.87 2.39
C VAL A 562 -1.69 26.14 2.39
N ILE A 563 -1.17 27.19 3.00
CA ILE A 563 -1.75 28.51 2.96
C ILE A 563 -1.07 29.23 1.79
N GLU A 564 -1.81 29.44 0.70
CA GLU A 564 -1.35 30.31 -0.37
C GLU A 564 -1.36 31.74 0.20
N GLU A 565 -0.20 32.40 0.22
CA GLU A 565 -0.16 33.83 0.52
C GLU A 565 -1.01 34.54 -0.54
N PRO A 566 -1.92 35.46 -0.14
CA PRO A 566 -2.66 36.24 -1.11
C PRO A 566 -1.64 36.96 -2.01
N ALA A 567 -1.77 36.75 -3.33
CA ALA A 567 -0.98 37.48 -4.28
C ALA A 567 -1.10 38.98 -3.94
N ASP A 568 0.02 39.62 -3.68
CA ASP A 568 0.06 41.07 -3.42
C ASP A 568 -0.65 41.78 -4.57
N VAL A 569 -1.80 42.40 -4.25
CA VAL A 569 -2.61 43.24 -5.16
C VAL A 569 -2.03 44.64 -5.16
#